data_ad44f71daedb21b896093d2462f7f601
#
_entry.id   ad44f71daedb21b896093d2462f7f601
#
_cell.length_a   1.000
_cell.length_b   1.000
_cell.length_c   1.000
_cell.angle_alpha   90.00
_cell.angle_beta   90.00
_cell.angle_gamma   90.00
#
_symmetry.space_group_name_H-M   'P 1'
#
loop_
_entity.id
_entity.type
_entity.pdbx_description
1 polymer ?
#
loop_
_entity_poly.entity_id
_entity_poly.type
_entity_poly.pdbx_seq_one_letter_code
_entity_poly.pdbx_strand_id
1 'polypeptide(L)'
;MNKVLLIDDEILSIEYLKSLSAWEKFGCKITGYALTVTKALELFKREKPEIVFVDIRMPKMDGLELSRKLLDIFSDTNIVIMTAYQEFEYVKEAIQIGISYFLVKHEINEDKLAEVLKKIGENISSKAHYEKVMWNDWLRTIWEDEKTENKGLTTNKWISPSAT
;
A
#
# COMPACT_ATOMS: atom_id res chain seq x y z
N MET A 1 -11.52 -2.09 -6.65
CA MET A 1 -10.68 -3.22 -7.08
C MET A 1 -9.22 -2.83 -6.88
N ASN A 2 -8.48 -3.63 -6.11
CA ASN A 2 -7.07 -3.34 -5.82
C ASN A 2 -6.19 -3.67 -7.02
N LYS A 3 -5.34 -2.73 -7.42
CA LYS A 3 -4.39 -2.92 -8.50
C LYS A 3 -3.17 -3.69 -8.02
N VAL A 4 -2.75 -4.66 -8.79
CA VAL A 4 -1.61 -5.53 -8.50
C VAL A 4 -0.55 -5.39 -9.58
N LEU A 5 0.71 -5.21 -9.16
CA LEU A 5 1.89 -5.28 -10.02
C LEU A 5 2.70 -6.52 -9.67
N LEU A 6 3.08 -7.30 -10.67
CA LEU A 6 3.94 -8.47 -10.52
C LEU A 6 5.35 -8.14 -11.01
N ILE A 7 6.37 -8.44 -10.20
CA ILE A 7 7.78 -8.18 -10.52
C ILE A 7 8.59 -9.45 -10.30
N ASP A 8 9.06 -10.03 -11.37
CA ASP A 8 9.85 -11.25 -11.39
C ASP A 8 10.59 -11.33 -12.73
N ASP A 9 11.87 -11.68 -12.76
CA ASP A 9 12.63 -11.81 -14.01
C ASP A 9 12.31 -13.09 -14.79
N GLU A 10 11.59 -14.03 -14.17
CA GLU A 10 11.13 -15.27 -14.78
C GLU A 10 9.71 -15.15 -15.32
N ILE A 11 9.57 -15.11 -16.66
CA ILE A 11 8.25 -14.99 -17.29
C ILE A 11 7.30 -16.14 -16.92
N LEU A 12 7.81 -17.35 -16.70
CA LEU A 12 6.98 -18.49 -16.30
C LEU A 12 6.37 -18.32 -14.92
N SER A 13 7.08 -17.70 -13.98
CA SER A 13 6.54 -17.34 -12.67
C SER A 13 5.39 -16.33 -12.81
N ILE A 14 5.56 -15.34 -13.65
CA ILE A 14 4.51 -14.34 -13.96
C ILE A 14 3.27 -15.00 -14.56
N GLU A 15 3.44 -15.85 -15.58
CA GLU A 15 2.32 -16.53 -16.23
C GLU A 15 1.58 -17.47 -15.26
N TYR A 16 2.29 -18.16 -14.39
CA TYR A 16 1.70 -18.99 -13.37
C TYR A 16 0.85 -18.14 -12.39
N LEU A 17 1.41 -17.04 -11.86
CA LEU A 17 0.68 -16.15 -10.96
C LEU A 17 -0.58 -15.57 -11.62
N LYS A 18 -0.49 -15.17 -12.88
CA LYS A 18 -1.64 -14.65 -13.65
C LYS A 18 -2.74 -15.69 -13.85
N SER A 19 -2.40 -16.97 -13.86
CA SER A 19 -3.37 -18.04 -14.07
C SER A 19 -4.24 -18.36 -12.85
N LEU A 20 -3.85 -17.89 -11.66
CA LEU A 20 -4.56 -18.15 -10.43
C LEU A 20 -5.89 -17.36 -10.36
N SER A 21 -6.95 -18.02 -9.91
CA SER A 21 -8.30 -17.43 -9.85
C SER A 21 -8.54 -16.60 -8.60
N ALA A 22 -7.66 -16.70 -7.60
CA ALA A 22 -7.79 -15.99 -6.34
C ALA A 22 -7.82 -14.46 -6.50
N TRP A 23 -7.20 -13.91 -7.53
CA TRP A 23 -7.20 -12.47 -7.78
C TRP A 23 -8.60 -11.88 -7.87
N GLU A 24 -9.46 -12.46 -8.70
CA GLU A 24 -10.84 -11.99 -8.87
C GLU A 24 -11.66 -12.19 -7.60
N LYS A 25 -11.50 -13.34 -6.92
CA LYS A 25 -12.22 -13.66 -5.69
C LYS A 25 -11.99 -12.64 -4.57
N PHE A 26 -10.78 -12.03 -4.54
CA PHE A 26 -10.39 -11.04 -3.53
C PHE A 26 -10.40 -9.60 -4.05
N GLY A 27 -11.07 -9.35 -5.17
CA GLY A 27 -11.22 -8.01 -5.73
C GLY A 27 -9.91 -7.37 -6.19
N CYS A 28 -8.98 -8.18 -6.67
CA CYS A 28 -7.68 -7.76 -7.16
C CYS A 28 -7.63 -7.84 -8.69
N LYS A 29 -6.94 -6.89 -9.30
CA LYS A 29 -6.67 -6.86 -10.74
C LYS A 29 -5.20 -6.66 -11.00
N ILE A 30 -4.59 -7.59 -11.72
CA ILE A 30 -3.22 -7.43 -12.22
C ILE A 30 -3.22 -6.36 -13.31
N THR A 31 -2.60 -5.21 -13.04
CA THR A 31 -2.54 -4.07 -13.97
C THR A 31 -1.27 -4.06 -14.80
N GLY A 32 -0.29 -4.86 -14.41
CA GLY A 32 0.95 -4.99 -15.15
C GLY A 32 1.91 -6.00 -14.55
N TYR A 33 2.96 -6.28 -15.28
CA TYR A 33 4.09 -7.06 -14.79
C TYR A 33 5.40 -6.50 -15.33
N ALA A 34 6.48 -6.74 -14.60
CA ALA A 34 7.81 -6.30 -14.98
C ALA A 34 8.83 -7.43 -14.81
N LEU A 35 9.67 -7.62 -15.81
CA LEU A 35 10.77 -8.58 -15.81
C LEU A 35 12.11 -7.92 -15.45
N THR A 36 12.12 -6.59 -15.31
CA THR A 36 13.31 -5.80 -14.98
C THR A 36 12.97 -4.72 -13.96
N VAL A 37 13.97 -4.29 -13.22
CA VAL A 37 13.84 -3.19 -12.22
C VAL A 37 13.40 -1.89 -12.88
N THR A 38 13.96 -1.56 -14.05
CA THR A 38 13.61 -0.34 -14.78
C THR A 38 12.12 -0.33 -15.15
N LYS A 39 11.62 -1.44 -15.68
CA LYS A 39 10.21 -1.58 -16.03
C LYS A 39 9.30 -1.58 -14.81
N ALA A 40 9.76 -2.20 -13.73
CA ALA A 40 9.04 -2.20 -12.45
C ALA A 40 8.81 -0.79 -11.93
N LEU A 41 9.85 0.04 -11.87
CA LEU A 41 9.75 1.43 -11.43
C LEU A 41 8.85 2.28 -12.33
N GLU A 42 8.95 2.11 -13.65
CA GLU A 42 8.09 2.80 -14.61
C GLU A 42 6.61 2.47 -14.37
N LEU A 43 6.28 1.17 -14.33
CA LEU A 43 4.92 0.70 -14.13
C LEU A 43 4.37 1.10 -12.76
N PHE A 44 5.18 1.01 -11.72
CA PHE A 44 4.79 1.38 -10.37
C PHE A 44 4.34 2.85 -10.26
N LYS A 45 5.11 3.76 -10.86
CA LYS A 45 4.77 5.20 -10.89
C LYS A 45 3.52 5.48 -11.71
N ARG A 46 3.34 4.76 -12.82
CA ARG A 46 2.21 4.95 -13.73
C ARG A 46 0.92 4.36 -13.18
N GLU A 47 0.96 3.12 -12.73
CA GLU A 47 -0.23 2.37 -12.31
C GLU A 47 -0.64 2.66 -10.88
N LYS A 48 0.31 3.04 -10.01
CA LYS A 48 0.12 3.26 -8.57
C LYS A 48 -0.60 2.08 -7.91
N PRO A 49 -0.03 0.87 -7.97
CA PRO A 49 -0.68 -0.33 -7.44
C PRO A 49 -0.76 -0.30 -5.92
N GLU A 50 -1.84 -0.83 -5.37
CA GLU A 50 -2.01 -1.04 -3.94
C GLU A 50 -1.22 -2.24 -3.42
N ILE A 51 -0.93 -3.20 -4.31
CA ILE A 51 -0.25 -4.45 -3.98
C ILE A 51 0.85 -4.72 -5.02
N VAL A 52 2.04 -5.06 -4.54
CA VAL A 52 3.16 -5.44 -5.41
C VAL A 52 3.74 -6.76 -4.96
N PHE A 53 3.85 -7.71 -5.87
CA PHE A 53 4.56 -8.97 -5.67
C PHE A 53 5.95 -8.84 -6.25
N VAL A 54 6.98 -9.07 -5.44
CA VAL A 54 8.38 -8.86 -5.82
C VAL A 54 9.20 -10.10 -5.57
N ASP A 55 9.87 -10.61 -6.60
CA ASP A 55 10.90 -11.63 -6.43
C ASP A 55 12.16 -11.03 -5.79
N ILE A 56 12.76 -11.75 -4.84
CA ILE A 56 13.99 -11.30 -4.18
C ILE A 56 15.16 -11.30 -5.15
N ARG A 57 15.32 -12.36 -5.93
CA ARG A 57 16.49 -12.57 -6.77
C ARG A 57 16.27 -12.10 -8.19
N MET A 58 16.64 -10.86 -8.47
CA MET A 58 16.62 -10.29 -9.81
C MET A 58 18.00 -9.77 -10.22
N PRO A 59 18.33 -9.75 -11.51
CA PRO A 59 19.55 -9.10 -12.00
C PRO A 59 19.57 -7.59 -11.66
N LYS A 60 20.76 -7.06 -11.39
CA LYS A 60 21.05 -5.64 -11.12
C LYS A 60 20.62 -5.09 -9.76
N MET A 61 19.54 -5.58 -9.19
CA MET A 61 19.01 -5.12 -7.90
C MET A 61 18.20 -6.25 -7.28
N ASP A 62 18.42 -6.54 -6.02
CA ASP A 62 17.57 -7.50 -5.33
C ASP A 62 16.18 -6.92 -5.01
N GLY A 63 15.21 -7.81 -4.78
CA GLY A 63 13.83 -7.42 -4.54
C GLY A 63 13.63 -6.62 -3.26
N LEU A 64 14.49 -6.76 -2.26
CA LEU A 64 14.42 -5.97 -1.03
C LEU A 64 14.87 -4.52 -1.26
N GLU A 65 15.96 -4.32 -1.98
CA GLU A 65 16.40 -2.99 -2.37
C GLU A 65 15.37 -2.29 -3.24
N LEU A 66 14.77 -3.01 -4.20
CA LEU A 66 13.66 -2.50 -5.00
C LEU A 66 12.46 -2.13 -4.12
N SER A 67 12.09 -2.98 -3.18
CA SER A 67 10.98 -2.76 -2.25
C SER A 67 11.16 -1.48 -1.42
N ARG A 68 12.37 -1.21 -0.95
CA ARG A 68 12.70 0.06 -0.27
C ARG A 68 12.40 1.26 -1.16
N LYS A 69 12.85 1.22 -2.41
CA LYS A 69 12.60 2.30 -3.38
C LYS A 69 11.11 2.48 -3.68
N LEU A 70 10.37 1.39 -3.82
CA LEU A 70 8.92 1.46 -4.02
C LEU A 70 8.21 2.10 -2.82
N LEU A 71 8.57 1.72 -1.60
CA LEU A 71 8.00 2.28 -0.37
C LEU A 71 8.40 3.75 -0.15
N ASP A 72 9.57 4.17 -0.61
CA ASP A 72 9.97 5.59 -0.61
C ASP A 72 9.11 6.43 -1.56
N ILE A 73 8.61 5.85 -2.65
CA ILE A 73 7.73 6.52 -3.60
C ILE A 73 6.29 6.57 -3.06
N PHE A 74 5.74 5.41 -2.62
CA PHE A 74 4.42 5.28 -2.03
C PHE A 74 4.48 4.36 -0.82
N SER A 75 4.50 4.93 0.39
CA SER A 75 4.63 4.21 1.66
C SER A 75 3.44 3.29 1.97
N ASP A 76 2.30 3.52 1.36
CA ASP A 76 1.06 2.75 1.61
C ASP A 76 0.92 1.49 0.76
N THR A 77 1.86 1.23 -0.13
CA THR A 77 1.86 0.03 -0.96
C THR A 77 2.12 -1.21 -0.11
N ASN A 78 1.31 -2.24 -0.31
CA ASN A 78 1.52 -3.54 0.31
C ASN A 78 2.45 -4.37 -0.56
N ILE A 79 3.63 -4.71 -0.03
CA ILE A 79 4.62 -5.51 -0.73
C ILE A 79 4.58 -6.94 -0.24
N VAL A 80 4.50 -7.87 -1.17
CA VAL A 80 4.61 -9.32 -0.96
C VAL A 80 5.93 -9.79 -1.56
N ILE A 81 6.83 -10.24 -0.73
CA ILE A 81 8.09 -10.81 -1.19
C ILE A 81 7.89 -12.28 -1.59
N MET A 82 8.34 -12.60 -2.78
CA MET A 82 8.42 -13.98 -3.28
C MET A 82 9.86 -14.45 -3.25
N THR A 83 10.11 -15.61 -2.69
CA THR A 83 11.45 -16.21 -2.60
C THR A 83 11.43 -17.68 -2.97
N ALA A 84 12.47 -18.14 -3.67
CA ALA A 84 12.66 -19.55 -3.94
C ALA A 84 13.11 -20.32 -2.68
N TYR A 85 13.70 -19.62 -1.71
CA TYR A 85 14.26 -20.21 -0.50
C TYR A 85 13.85 -19.46 0.76
N GLN A 86 13.64 -20.17 1.86
CA GLN A 86 13.42 -19.58 3.18
C GLN A 86 14.79 -19.13 3.75
N GLU A 87 15.33 -18.04 3.27
CA GLU A 87 16.54 -17.46 3.81
C GLU A 87 16.17 -16.51 4.95
N PHE A 88 16.50 -16.88 6.16
CA PHE A 88 16.15 -16.12 7.38
C PHE A 88 16.62 -14.66 7.35
N GLU A 89 17.81 -14.40 6.78
CA GLU A 89 18.34 -13.03 6.69
C GLU A 89 17.47 -12.12 5.80
N TYR A 90 16.95 -12.61 4.70
CA TYR A 90 16.03 -11.83 3.85
C TYR A 90 14.70 -11.53 4.57
N VAL A 91 14.17 -12.48 5.31
CA VAL A 91 12.95 -12.28 6.09
C VAL A 91 13.18 -11.20 7.16
N LYS A 92 14.29 -11.27 7.87
CA LYS A 92 14.67 -10.28 8.89
C LYS A 92 14.82 -8.88 8.30
N GLU A 93 15.52 -8.76 7.20
CA GLU A 93 15.70 -7.49 6.50
C GLU A 93 14.36 -6.93 6.00
N ALA A 94 13.51 -7.77 5.43
CA ALA A 94 12.20 -7.35 4.96
C ALA A 94 11.29 -6.83 6.09
N ILE A 95 11.32 -7.48 7.26
CA ILE A 95 10.61 -6.98 8.45
C ILE A 95 11.12 -5.60 8.86
N GLN A 96 12.43 -5.36 8.82
CA GLN A 96 13.02 -4.05 9.12
C GLN A 96 12.59 -2.94 8.16
N ILE A 97 12.32 -3.30 6.90
CA ILE A 97 11.80 -2.37 5.88
C ILE A 97 10.31 -2.09 6.08
N GLY A 98 9.60 -2.92 6.86
CA GLY A 98 8.16 -2.82 7.06
C GLY A 98 7.34 -3.73 6.13
N ILE A 99 7.95 -4.72 5.51
CA ILE A 99 7.28 -5.73 4.68
C ILE A 99 6.74 -6.82 5.59
N SER A 100 5.46 -7.14 5.45
CA SER A 100 4.76 -8.09 6.32
C SER A 100 4.33 -9.37 5.62
N TYR A 101 4.48 -9.47 4.30
CA TYR A 101 3.96 -10.58 3.51
C TYR A 101 5.06 -11.29 2.74
N PHE A 102 5.10 -12.61 2.90
CA PHE A 102 6.10 -13.48 2.28
C PHE A 102 5.42 -14.69 1.64
N LEU A 103 5.88 -15.08 0.47
CA LEU A 103 5.49 -16.32 -0.18
C LEU A 103 6.73 -17.07 -0.66
N VAL A 104 6.78 -18.36 -0.38
CA VAL A 104 7.78 -19.26 -0.96
C VAL A 104 7.29 -19.69 -2.34
N LYS A 105 8.05 -19.43 -3.40
CA LYS A 105 7.60 -19.61 -4.79
C LYS A 105 7.02 -20.99 -5.10
N HIS A 106 7.66 -22.06 -4.64
CA HIS A 106 7.20 -23.44 -4.91
C HIS A 106 5.96 -23.84 -4.08
N GLU A 107 5.57 -23.04 -3.08
CA GLU A 107 4.37 -23.26 -2.29
C GLU A 107 3.18 -22.40 -2.76
N ILE A 108 3.40 -21.50 -3.72
CA ILE A 108 2.32 -20.64 -4.21
C ILE A 108 1.29 -21.49 -4.97
N ASN A 109 0.07 -21.43 -4.48
CA ASN A 109 -1.11 -22.03 -5.08
C ASN A 109 -2.33 -21.15 -4.79
N GLU A 110 -3.51 -21.55 -5.22
CA GLU A 110 -4.77 -20.81 -4.96
C GLU A 110 -4.99 -20.48 -3.49
N ASP A 111 -4.77 -21.45 -2.59
CA ASP A 111 -5.01 -21.30 -1.15
C ASP A 111 -4.00 -20.34 -0.50
N LYS A 112 -2.72 -20.48 -0.81
CA LYS A 112 -1.67 -19.61 -0.30
C LYS A 112 -1.82 -18.17 -0.79
N LEU A 113 -2.14 -18.00 -2.06
CA LEU A 113 -2.42 -16.69 -2.61
C LEU A 113 -3.67 -16.06 -1.96
N ALA A 114 -4.74 -16.84 -1.83
CA ALA A 114 -5.98 -16.41 -1.17
C ALA A 114 -5.73 -15.97 0.28
N GLU A 115 -4.93 -16.71 1.04
CA GLU A 115 -4.57 -16.36 2.42
C GLU A 115 -3.87 -14.99 2.50
N VAL A 116 -2.90 -14.74 1.64
CA VAL A 116 -2.17 -13.46 1.60
C VAL A 116 -3.09 -12.32 1.16
N LEU A 117 -3.87 -12.50 0.11
CA LEU A 117 -4.77 -11.46 -0.39
C LEU A 117 -5.86 -11.12 0.63
N LYS A 118 -6.36 -12.10 1.38
CA LYS A 118 -7.30 -11.86 2.48
C LYS A 118 -6.68 -10.97 3.56
N LYS A 119 -5.48 -11.30 4.03
CA LYS A 119 -4.76 -10.50 5.04
C LYS A 119 -4.51 -9.07 4.57
N ILE A 120 -4.09 -8.91 3.32
CA ILE A 120 -3.87 -7.57 2.72
C ILE A 120 -5.19 -6.80 2.64
N GLY A 121 -6.28 -7.43 2.21
CA GLY A 121 -7.60 -6.81 2.12
C GLY A 121 -8.11 -6.33 3.48
N GLU A 122 -7.94 -7.12 4.53
CA GLU A 122 -8.27 -6.74 5.91
C GLU A 122 -7.42 -5.54 6.38
N ASN A 123 -6.13 -5.52 6.07
CA ASN A 123 -5.23 -4.43 6.41
C ASN A 123 -5.62 -3.12 5.68
N ILE A 124 -5.89 -3.19 4.39
CA ILE A 124 -6.34 -2.03 3.60
C ILE A 124 -7.66 -1.49 4.16
N SER A 125 -8.62 -2.36 4.46
CA SER A 125 -9.93 -1.98 4.99
C SER A 125 -9.82 -1.35 6.38
N SER A 126 -9.00 -1.90 7.27
CA SER A 126 -8.76 -1.37 8.60
C SER A 126 -8.08 -0.01 8.54
N LYS A 127 -7.10 0.17 7.68
CA LYS A 127 -6.39 1.43 7.49
C LYS A 127 -7.32 2.51 6.95
N ALA A 128 -8.11 2.21 5.92
CA ALA A 128 -9.09 3.13 5.36
C ALA A 128 -10.16 3.54 6.40
N HIS A 129 -10.59 2.59 7.26
CA HIS A 129 -11.52 2.89 8.33
C HIS A 129 -10.90 3.81 9.38
N TYR A 130 -9.67 3.52 9.81
CA TYR A 130 -8.93 4.34 10.76
C TYR A 130 -8.71 5.76 10.25
N GLU A 131 -8.26 5.92 9.02
CA GLU A 131 -8.07 7.23 8.39
C GLU A 131 -9.39 8.02 8.32
N LYS A 132 -10.49 7.36 7.98
CA LYS A 132 -11.81 8.00 7.94
C LYS A 132 -12.28 8.47 9.32
N VAL A 133 -12.05 7.67 10.36
CA VAL A 133 -12.38 8.04 11.76
C VAL A 133 -11.53 9.23 12.20
N MET A 134 -10.22 9.18 11.98
CA MET A 134 -9.30 10.27 12.33
C MET A 134 -9.63 11.56 11.61
N TRP A 135 -9.96 11.48 10.32
CA TRP A 135 -10.39 12.63 9.52
C TRP A 135 -11.67 13.27 10.04
N ASN A 136 -12.66 12.45 10.39
CA ASN A 136 -13.92 12.94 10.95
C ASN A 136 -13.72 13.61 12.32
N ASP A 137 -12.86 13.06 13.18
CA ASP A 137 -12.54 13.65 14.47
C ASP A 137 -11.79 14.98 14.30
N TRP A 138 -10.84 15.06 13.38
CA TRP A 138 -10.11 16.28 13.06
C TRP A 138 -11.06 17.39 12.52
N LEU A 139 -11.95 17.05 11.58
CA LEU A 139 -12.97 17.97 11.09
C LEU A 139 -13.90 18.46 12.19
N ARG A 140 -14.29 17.59 13.12
CA ARG A 140 -15.12 17.96 14.27
C ARG A 140 -14.39 18.97 15.14
N THR A 141 -13.13 18.77 15.44
CA THR A 141 -12.30 19.66 16.24
C THR A 141 -12.24 21.07 15.63
N ILE A 142 -11.95 21.16 14.32
CA ILE A 142 -11.93 22.47 13.63
C ILE A 142 -13.29 23.14 13.67
N TRP A 143 -14.37 22.39 13.45
CA TRP A 143 -15.73 22.93 13.46
C TRP A 143 -16.15 23.45 14.86
N GLU A 144 -15.70 22.80 15.92
CA GLU A 144 -15.94 23.24 17.30
C GLU A 144 -15.12 24.48 17.65
N ASP A 145 -13.89 24.58 17.19
CA ASP A 145 -13.02 25.74 17.37
C ASP A 145 -13.59 26.98 16.65
N GLU A 146 -14.05 26.88 15.42
CA GLU A 146 -14.71 27.97 14.69
C GLU A 146 -15.98 28.46 15.41
N LYS A 147 -16.75 27.56 16.03
CA LYS A 147 -17.93 27.94 16.80
C LYS A 147 -17.57 28.68 18.08
N THR A 148 -16.44 28.38 18.69
CA THR A 148 -15.97 29.06 19.90
C THR A 148 -15.43 30.45 19.57
N GLU A 149 -14.72 30.62 18.49
CA GLU A 149 -14.24 31.91 18.04
C GLU A 149 -15.39 32.83 17.61
N ASN A 150 -16.39 32.34 16.88
CA ASN A 150 -17.58 33.11 16.50
C ASN A 150 -18.45 33.53 17.70
N LYS A 151 -18.47 32.72 18.77
CA LYS A 151 -19.15 33.16 20.01
C LYS A 151 -18.38 34.24 20.74
N GLY A 152 -17.07 34.32 20.60
CA GLY A 152 -16.23 35.40 21.13
C GLY A 152 -16.40 36.73 20.37
N LEU A 153 -16.66 36.68 19.07
CA LEU A 153 -16.85 37.85 18.23
C LEU A 153 -18.22 38.50 18.38
N THR A 154 -19.23 37.80 18.87
CA THR A 154 -20.57 38.38 19.10
C THR A 154 -20.68 39.20 20.37
N THR A 155 -19.63 39.28 21.19
CA THR A 155 -19.57 40.12 22.40
C THR A 155 -18.84 41.46 22.20
N ASN A 156 -18.25 41.73 21.04
CA ASN A 156 -17.73 43.05 20.73
C ASN A 156 -18.86 43.96 20.22
N LYS A 157 -19.56 44.54 21.16
CA LYS A 157 -20.39 45.73 20.93
C LYS A 157 -19.61 46.76 20.14
N TRP A 158 -20.06 47.04 18.95
CA TRP A 158 -19.72 48.28 18.26
C TRP A 158 -20.20 49.45 19.13
N ILE A 159 -19.29 50.01 19.90
CA ILE A 159 -19.53 51.31 20.52
C ILE A 159 -19.33 52.34 19.39
N SER A 160 -20.41 52.86 18.86
CA SER A 160 -20.36 54.02 17.97
C SER A 160 -19.73 55.19 18.73
N PRO A 161 -18.71 55.86 18.20
CA PRO A 161 -18.33 57.13 18.74
C PRO A 161 -19.47 58.13 18.44
N SER A 162 -20.15 58.53 19.46
CA SER A 162 -21.08 59.67 19.38
C SER A 162 -20.32 60.89 18.92
N ALA A 163 -20.73 61.41 17.78
CA ALA A 163 -20.37 62.73 17.30
C ALA A 163 -20.82 63.80 18.29
N THR A 164 -19.89 64.62 18.72
CA THR A 164 -20.13 65.97 19.13
C THR A 164 -19.47 66.88 18.13
#